data_d609a03466199fc95d792d64961976e7
#
_entry.id   d609a03466199fc95d792d64961976e7
#
_cell.length_a   1.000
_cell.length_b   1.000
_cell.length_c   1.000
_cell.angle_alpha   90.00
_cell.angle_beta   90.00
_cell.angle_gamma   90.00
#
_symmetry.space_group_name_H-M   'P 1'
#
loop_
_entity.id
_entity.type
_entity.pdbx_description
1 polymer ?
#
loop_
_entity_poly.entity_id
_entity_poly.type
_entity_poly.pdbx_seq_one_letter_code
_entity_poly.pdbx_strand_id
1 'polypeptide(L)'
;DGIAFGAIQVPSHGQPIIMMADHQTTGGYTKIAGVISVDLPLVAQSRPGYKVHFQKVTVEEAQKLYIEQVEKLKALKEELAKVPEPCGELDAVIQVAVGCESKKYWNPIGTYRVVIDGTEYMVELEEETERFR
;
A
#
# COMPACT_ATOMS: atom_id res chain seq x y z
N ASP A 1 10.84 -12.35 26.10
CA ASP A 1 10.21 -13.20 25.11
C ASP A 1 10.29 -12.54 23.73
N GLY A 2 10.39 -13.34 22.66
CA GLY A 2 10.47 -12.83 21.27
C GLY A 2 9.15 -12.16 20.88
N ILE A 3 9.24 -11.04 20.13
CA ILE A 3 8.08 -10.27 19.67
C ILE A 3 8.01 -10.37 18.16
N ALA A 4 6.86 -10.80 17.63
CA ALA A 4 6.59 -10.85 16.22
C ALA A 4 5.86 -9.57 15.76
N PHE A 5 6.00 -9.26 14.47
CA PHE A 5 5.21 -8.23 13.81
C PHE A 5 3.71 -8.56 13.94
N GLY A 6 2.91 -7.58 14.36
CA GLY A 6 1.48 -7.77 14.62
C GLY A 6 1.15 -8.29 16.01
N ALA A 7 2.13 -8.60 16.86
CA ALA A 7 1.86 -9.04 18.23
C ALA A 7 1.15 -7.95 19.03
N ILE A 8 0.18 -8.36 19.85
CA ILE A 8 -0.55 -7.49 20.78
C ILE A 8 -0.02 -7.72 22.19
N GLN A 9 0.55 -6.70 22.78
CA GLN A 9 1.04 -6.70 24.16
C GLN A 9 0.17 -5.83 25.06
N VAL A 10 0.05 -6.23 26.31
CA VAL A 10 -0.66 -5.43 27.32
C VAL A 10 0.29 -5.11 28.48
N PRO A 11 0.73 -3.85 28.59
CA PRO A 11 1.47 -3.35 29.76
C PRO A 11 0.58 -3.32 31.02
N SER A 12 1.19 -3.05 32.18
CA SER A 12 0.53 -3.02 33.49
C SER A 12 -0.62 -2.01 33.59
N HIS A 13 -0.62 -0.95 32.77
CA HIS A 13 -1.69 0.04 32.71
C HIS A 13 -2.91 -0.41 31.89
N GLY A 14 -2.88 -1.62 31.30
CA GLY A 14 -4.03 -2.28 30.70
C GLY A 14 -4.37 -1.88 29.27
N GLN A 15 -3.66 -0.92 28.65
CA GLN A 15 -3.92 -0.55 27.26
C GLN A 15 -3.13 -1.45 26.30
N PRO A 16 -3.78 -2.05 25.29
CA PRO A 16 -3.09 -2.89 24.33
C PRO A 16 -2.20 -2.06 23.40
N ILE A 17 -1.05 -2.61 23.06
CA ILE A 17 -0.10 -2.07 22.10
C ILE A 17 0.06 -3.08 20.98
N ILE A 18 -0.17 -2.66 19.73
CA ILE A 18 0.04 -3.50 18.56
C ILE A 18 1.43 -3.22 18.01
N MET A 19 2.24 -4.26 17.90
CA MET A 19 3.61 -4.17 17.42
C MET A 19 3.66 -4.12 15.90
N MET A 20 3.95 -2.94 15.36
CA MET A 20 4.07 -2.71 13.91
C MET A 20 5.53 -2.82 13.44
N ALA A 21 5.88 -2.23 12.31
CA ALA A 21 7.20 -2.37 11.69
C ALA A 21 8.35 -1.90 12.59
N ASP A 22 8.14 -0.84 13.36
CA ASP A 22 9.11 -0.32 14.33
C ASP A 22 8.84 -0.91 15.73
N HIS A 23 9.17 -2.18 15.91
CA HIS A 23 9.02 -2.87 17.19
C HIS A 23 10.35 -3.47 17.67
N GLN A 24 10.49 -3.57 19.00
CA GLN A 24 11.60 -4.28 19.58
C GLN A 24 11.53 -5.79 19.31
N THR A 25 12.68 -6.44 19.17
CA THR A 25 12.77 -7.89 18.94
C THR A 25 12.44 -8.73 20.18
N THR A 26 12.62 -8.14 21.36
CA THR A 26 12.33 -8.81 22.66
C THR A 26 11.62 -7.84 23.57
N GLY A 27 10.75 -8.35 24.44
CA GLY A 27 10.04 -7.53 25.42
C GLY A 27 9.51 -8.34 26.59
N GLY A 28 9.17 -7.61 27.67
CA GLY A 28 8.70 -8.17 28.93
C GLY A 28 7.18 -8.10 29.17
N TYR A 29 6.43 -7.40 28.34
CA TYR A 29 4.97 -7.31 28.50
C TYR A 29 4.27 -8.58 28.02
N THR A 30 3.14 -8.87 28.64
CA THR A 30 2.34 -10.03 28.28
C THR A 30 1.80 -9.92 26.87
N LYS A 31 2.14 -10.89 26.02
CA LYS A 31 1.54 -11.05 24.69
C LYS A 31 0.22 -11.80 24.84
N ILE A 32 -0.87 -11.22 24.35
CA ILE A 32 -2.21 -11.82 24.46
C ILE A 32 -2.73 -12.37 23.15
N ALA A 33 -2.28 -11.81 22.01
CA ALA A 33 -2.73 -12.19 20.67
C ALA A 33 -1.75 -11.71 19.60
N GLY A 34 -2.08 -11.97 18.35
CA GLY A 34 -1.44 -11.39 17.16
C GLY A 34 -2.50 -11.01 16.14
N VAL A 35 -2.28 -9.90 15.47
CA VAL A 35 -3.11 -9.50 14.32
C VAL A 35 -2.73 -10.38 13.12
N ILE A 36 -3.72 -10.90 12.40
CA ILE A 36 -3.49 -11.70 11.19
C ILE A 36 -2.92 -10.82 10.07
N SER A 37 -2.10 -11.42 9.21
CA SER A 37 -1.32 -10.68 8.21
C SER A 37 -2.17 -9.84 7.26
N VAL A 38 -3.37 -10.31 6.93
CA VAL A 38 -4.29 -9.62 6.01
C VAL A 38 -4.87 -8.33 6.59
N ASP A 39 -4.93 -8.21 7.92
CA ASP A 39 -5.53 -7.06 8.62
C ASP A 39 -4.48 -6.03 9.09
N LEU A 40 -3.19 -6.37 9.04
CA LEU A 40 -2.11 -5.44 9.41
C LEU A 40 -2.15 -4.12 8.64
N PRO A 41 -2.42 -4.08 7.33
CA PRO A 41 -2.57 -2.82 6.59
C PRO A 41 -3.71 -1.95 7.10
N LEU A 42 -4.84 -2.55 7.56
CA LEU A 42 -5.97 -1.82 8.13
C LEU A 42 -5.57 -1.13 9.44
N VAL A 43 -4.84 -1.84 10.29
CA VAL A 43 -4.30 -1.28 11.54
C VAL A 43 -3.34 -0.13 11.24
N ALA A 44 -2.41 -0.32 10.29
CA ALA A 44 -1.41 0.69 9.92
C ALA A 44 -2.04 1.98 9.37
N GLN A 45 -3.17 1.88 8.69
CA GLN A 45 -3.90 3.01 8.11
C GLN A 45 -4.89 3.66 9.07
N SER A 46 -5.08 3.09 10.26
CA SER A 46 -5.99 3.64 11.26
C SER A 46 -5.48 4.98 11.81
N ARG A 47 -6.37 5.93 11.98
CA ARG A 47 -6.05 7.27 12.51
C ARG A 47 -6.40 7.36 14.00
N PRO A 48 -5.73 8.25 14.77
CA PRO A 48 -6.12 8.54 16.14
C PRO A 48 -7.59 8.92 16.25
N GLY A 49 -8.29 8.33 17.23
CA GLY A 49 -9.73 8.52 17.43
C GLY A 49 -10.61 7.46 16.77
N TYR A 50 -10.06 6.61 15.91
CA TYR A 50 -10.81 5.47 15.37
C TYR A 50 -10.99 4.40 16.44
N LYS A 51 -12.17 3.77 16.46
CA LYS A 51 -12.47 2.63 17.32
C LYS A 51 -12.17 1.35 16.56
N VAL A 52 -11.31 0.52 17.13
CA VAL A 52 -10.95 -0.79 16.60
C VAL A 52 -11.67 -1.87 17.41
N HIS A 53 -12.30 -2.82 16.72
CA HIS A 53 -12.92 -3.99 17.31
C HIS A 53 -12.15 -5.23 16.87
N PHE A 54 -11.75 -6.06 17.82
CA PHE A 54 -11.05 -7.31 17.55
C PHE A 54 -12.03 -8.48 17.55
N GLN A 55 -11.90 -9.33 16.56
CA GLN A 55 -12.61 -10.61 16.48
C GLN A 55 -11.58 -11.73 16.54
N LYS A 56 -11.86 -12.72 17.38
CA LYS A 56 -11.01 -13.92 17.46
C LYS A 56 -11.27 -14.80 16.24
N VAL A 57 -10.20 -15.20 15.57
CA VAL A 57 -10.20 -16.14 14.45
C VAL A 57 -9.30 -17.34 14.76
N THR A 58 -9.53 -18.46 14.11
CA THR A 58 -8.64 -19.63 14.21
C THR A 58 -7.44 -19.46 13.27
N VAL A 59 -6.41 -20.28 13.48
CA VAL A 59 -5.22 -20.27 12.60
C VAL A 59 -5.59 -20.70 11.19
N GLU A 60 -6.50 -21.66 11.07
CA GLU A 60 -6.98 -22.17 9.78
C GLU A 60 -7.73 -21.11 8.99
N GLU A 61 -8.60 -20.33 9.68
CA GLU A 61 -9.29 -19.20 9.08
C GLU A 61 -8.32 -18.11 8.63
N ALA A 62 -7.33 -17.78 9.46
CA ALA A 62 -6.30 -16.80 9.11
C ALA A 62 -5.47 -17.23 7.89
N GLN A 63 -5.10 -18.50 7.80
CA GLN A 63 -4.39 -19.06 6.66
C GLN A 63 -5.24 -19.01 5.39
N LYS A 64 -6.52 -19.36 5.47
CA LYS A 64 -7.45 -19.29 4.34
C LYS A 64 -7.55 -17.85 3.80
N LEU A 65 -7.76 -16.87 4.67
CA LEU A 65 -7.82 -15.45 4.30
C LEU A 65 -6.52 -14.99 3.63
N TYR A 66 -5.37 -15.44 4.14
CA TYR A 66 -4.07 -15.12 3.54
C TYR A 66 -3.93 -15.70 2.12
N ILE A 67 -4.33 -16.97 1.92
CA ILE A 67 -4.30 -17.62 0.61
C ILE A 67 -5.21 -16.86 -0.37
N GLU A 68 -6.44 -16.54 0.03
CA GLU A 68 -7.38 -15.78 -0.78
C GLU A 68 -6.82 -14.40 -1.20
N GLN A 69 -6.12 -13.72 -0.29
CA GLN A 69 -5.46 -12.45 -0.59
C GLN A 69 -4.35 -12.63 -1.64
N VAL A 70 -3.52 -13.66 -1.47
CA VAL A 70 -2.43 -13.95 -2.41
C VAL A 70 -2.97 -14.30 -3.80
N GLU A 71 -4.07 -15.05 -3.87
CA GLU A 71 -4.72 -15.41 -5.15
C GLU A 71 -5.30 -14.18 -5.84
N LYS A 72 -5.96 -13.28 -5.10
CA LYS A 72 -6.45 -12.00 -5.63
C LYS A 72 -5.32 -11.15 -6.20
N LEU A 73 -4.19 -11.07 -5.50
CA LEU A 73 -3.03 -10.32 -5.97
C LEU A 73 -2.40 -10.94 -7.22
N LYS A 74 -2.35 -12.27 -7.32
CA LYS A 74 -1.89 -12.97 -8.52
C LYS A 74 -2.80 -12.70 -9.71
N ALA A 75 -4.12 -12.81 -9.52
CA ALA A 75 -5.09 -12.52 -10.55
C ALA A 75 -4.97 -11.08 -11.06
N LEU A 76 -4.85 -10.12 -10.14
CA LEU A 76 -4.64 -8.70 -10.50
C LEU A 76 -3.34 -8.50 -11.29
N LYS A 77 -2.25 -9.16 -10.87
CA LYS A 77 -0.98 -9.11 -11.61
C LYS A 77 -1.14 -9.66 -13.04
N GLU A 78 -1.88 -10.75 -13.21
CA GLU A 78 -2.13 -11.33 -14.53
C GLU A 78 -3.02 -10.43 -15.40
N GLU A 79 -3.99 -9.73 -14.81
CA GLU A 79 -4.79 -8.73 -15.51
C GLU A 79 -3.94 -7.55 -15.97
N LEU A 80 -3.11 -7.01 -15.09
CA LEU A 80 -2.20 -5.91 -15.43
C LEU A 80 -1.18 -6.30 -16.52
N ALA A 81 -0.72 -7.57 -16.51
CA ALA A 81 0.18 -8.07 -17.54
C ALA A 81 -0.47 -8.20 -18.93
N LYS A 82 -1.80 -8.24 -19.01
CA LYS A 82 -2.55 -8.25 -20.27
C LYS A 82 -2.74 -6.87 -20.88
N VAL A 83 -2.51 -5.81 -20.09
CA VAL A 83 -2.52 -4.44 -20.62
C VAL A 83 -1.35 -4.33 -21.58
N PRO A 84 -1.56 -3.95 -22.85
CA PRO A 84 -0.46 -3.80 -23.80
C PRO A 84 0.58 -2.85 -23.22
N GLU A 85 1.86 -3.22 -23.37
CA GLU A 85 2.92 -2.28 -23.02
C GLU A 85 2.67 -0.97 -23.77
N PRO A 86 2.72 0.17 -23.06
CA PRO A 86 2.50 1.44 -23.72
C PRO A 86 3.50 1.57 -24.85
N CYS A 87 2.96 1.68 -26.06
CA CYS A 87 3.74 1.76 -27.29
C CYS A 87 4.47 3.10 -27.30
N GLY A 88 5.72 3.10 -26.81
CA GLY A 88 6.68 4.22 -26.95
C GLY A 88 6.25 5.52 -26.28
N GLU A 89 7.15 6.04 -25.45
CA GLU A 89 7.14 7.36 -24.83
C GLU A 89 6.24 7.57 -23.59
N LEU A 90 6.66 8.49 -22.77
CA LEU A 90 6.14 8.82 -21.43
C LEU A 90 4.61 9.04 -21.39
N ASP A 91 4.03 9.52 -22.49
CA ASP A 91 2.59 9.75 -22.64
C ASP A 91 1.74 8.50 -22.44
N ALA A 92 2.24 7.34 -22.84
CA ALA A 92 1.53 6.08 -22.70
C ALA A 92 1.45 5.59 -21.25
N VAL A 93 2.46 5.88 -20.43
CA VAL A 93 2.49 5.53 -19.00
C VAL A 93 1.42 6.32 -18.24
N ILE A 94 1.25 7.59 -18.58
CA ILE A 94 0.24 8.45 -17.95
C ILE A 94 -1.18 8.01 -18.35
N GLN A 95 -1.40 7.64 -19.60
CA GLN A 95 -2.70 7.16 -20.06
C GLN A 95 -3.13 5.85 -19.42
N VAL A 96 -2.21 4.91 -19.20
CA VAL A 96 -2.50 3.63 -18.52
C VAL A 96 -2.80 3.84 -17.03
N ALA A 97 -2.07 4.73 -16.37
CA ALA A 97 -2.26 5.00 -14.94
C ALA A 97 -3.61 5.63 -14.62
N VAL A 98 -4.24 6.30 -15.57
CA VAL A 98 -5.49 7.05 -15.35
C VAL A 98 -6.72 6.35 -15.92
N GLY A 99 -6.55 5.30 -16.75
CA GLY A 99 -7.67 4.50 -17.28
C GLY A 99 -8.71 5.30 -18.08
N CYS A 100 -8.30 6.40 -18.70
CA CYS A 100 -9.23 7.34 -19.30
C CYS A 100 -9.04 7.47 -20.81
N GLU A 101 -10.06 7.10 -21.58
CA GLU A 101 -10.17 7.40 -23.00
C GLU A 101 -10.53 8.86 -23.31
N SER A 102 -10.54 9.74 -22.33
CA SER A 102 -10.83 11.16 -22.55
C SER A 102 -9.63 11.83 -23.22
N LYS A 103 -9.88 12.60 -24.25
CA LYS A 103 -8.90 13.53 -24.82
C LYS A 103 -8.53 14.53 -23.74
N LYS A 104 -7.42 14.29 -23.06
CA LYS A 104 -6.90 15.21 -22.06
C LYS A 104 -6.11 16.28 -22.76
N TYR A 105 -6.48 17.51 -22.51
CA TYR A 105 -5.68 18.66 -22.92
C TYR A 105 -4.76 19.02 -21.75
N TRP A 106 -3.49 18.85 -21.97
CA TRP A 106 -2.45 19.24 -21.01
C TRP A 106 -1.85 20.58 -21.44
N ASN A 107 -1.83 21.54 -20.54
CA ASN A 107 -1.09 22.79 -20.76
C ASN A 107 0.34 22.63 -20.28
N PRO A 108 1.34 22.93 -21.09
CA PRO A 108 2.73 22.84 -20.66
C PRO A 108 3.00 23.85 -19.55
N ILE A 109 3.48 23.36 -18.41
CA ILE A 109 3.94 24.20 -17.29
C ILE A 109 5.38 24.64 -17.52
N GLY A 110 6.18 23.82 -18.15
CA GLY A 110 7.57 24.10 -18.49
C GLY A 110 8.38 22.85 -18.74
N THR A 111 9.54 23.05 -19.34
CA THR A 111 10.53 22.03 -19.62
C THR A 111 11.64 22.13 -18.59
N TYR A 112 11.96 21.03 -17.94
CA TYR A 112 12.96 20.94 -16.88
C TYR A 112 14.09 20.00 -17.29
N ARG A 113 15.32 20.40 -16.99
CA ARG A 113 16.47 19.53 -17.15
C ARG A 113 16.67 18.74 -15.85
N VAL A 114 16.63 17.43 -15.94
CA VAL A 114 16.87 16.51 -14.83
C VAL A 114 18.13 15.68 -15.13
N VAL A 115 19.04 15.57 -14.18
CA VAL A 115 20.22 14.74 -14.30
C VAL A 115 20.10 13.56 -13.34
N ILE A 116 20.13 12.34 -13.88
CA ILE A 116 20.09 11.10 -13.11
C ILE A 116 21.32 10.28 -13.50
N ASP A 117 22.14 9.92 -12.54
CA ASP A 117 23.37 9.13 -12.75
C ASP A 117 24.30 9.68 -13.86
N GLY A 118 24.37 11.03 -13.96
CA GLY A 118 25.19 11.71 -14.96
C GLY A 118 24.56 11.79 -16.37
N THR A 119 23.35 11.25 -16.56
CA THR A 119 22.60 11.36 -17.81
C THR A 119 21.57 12.48 -17.70
N GLU A 120 21.55 13.35 -18.71
CA GLU A 120 20.58 14.46 -18.79
C GLU A 120 19.28 14.01 -19.44
N TYR A 121 18.17 14.35 -18.80
CA TYR A 121 16.81 14.17 -19.30
C TYR A 121 16.11 15.52 -19.38
N MET A 122 15.37 15.73 -20.46
CA MET A 122 14.44 16.86 -20.56
C MET A 122 13.05 16.37 -20.20
N VAL A 123 12.46 16.95 -19.16
CA VAL A 123 11.13 16.58 -18.66
C VAL A 123 10.20 17.76 -18.91
N GLU A 124 9.14 17.52 -19.64
CA GLU A 124 8.06 18.47 -19.83
C GLU A 124 6.97 18.20 -18.80
N LEU A 125 6.58 19.23 -18.07
CA LEU A 125 5.46 19.18 -17.15
C LEU A 125 4.27 19.92 -17.75
N GLU A 126 3.11 19.30 -17.68
CA GLU A 126 1.86 19.81 -18.21
C GLU A 126 0.80 19.85 -17.10
N GLU A 127 -0.08 20.83 -17.13
CA GLU A 127 -1.20 20.95 -16.19
C GLU A 127 -2.48 20.42 -16.83
N GLU A 128 -3.21 19.61 -16.08
CA GLU A 128 -4.51 19.09 -16.51
C GLU A 128 -5.56 20.21 -16.48
N THR A 129 -6.16 20.53 -17.61
CA THR A 129 -7.12 21.63 -17.74
C THR A 129 -8.57 21.25 -17.49
N GLU A 130 -8.92 19.95 -17.51
CA GLU A 130 -10.28 19.52 -17.22
C GLU A 130 -10.37 18.82 -15.87
N ARG A 131 -11.17 19.43 -14.98
CA ARG A 131 -11.62 18.75 -13.76
C ARG A 131 -12.75 17.81 -14.12
N PHE A 132 -12.64 16.56 -13.69
CA PHE A 132 -13.77 15.64 -13.72
C PHE A 132 -14.97 16.26 -12.99
N ARG A 133 -16.12 16.27 -13.65
CA ARG A 133 -17.42 16.52 -13.03
C ARG A 133 -18.03 15.21 -12.59
#